data_9f79a6ad1809c81faa61379f9ee8f7bc
#
_entry.id   9f79a6ad1809c81faa61379f9ee8f7bc
#
_cell.length_a   1.000
_cell.length_b   1.000
_cell.length_c   1.000
_cell.angle_alpha   90.00
_cell.angle_beta   90.00
_cell.angle_gamma   90.00
#
_symmetry.space_group_name_H-M   'P 1'
#
loop_
_entity.id
_entity.type
_entity.pdbx_description
1 polymer ?
#
loop_
_entity_poly.entity_id
_entity_poly.type
_entity_poly.pdbx_seq_one_letter_code
_entity_poly.pdbx_strand_id
1 'polypeptide(L)'
;PEMSRGLGDVYKRQIIYIPNMDKDIRYKEMIGYLKESKEFIFINIVTMVFISAFLVSEDLPIIDIFLIIVVWICLLFGFFIINYLKRQRYHKKIEKMLDELDKKYLITDIIEFSQSMEDDFYYHIMRICNKAMLDEIYQEKRERLEYKEYIEQWIHDIKNPLATVKLICDNNRSEATTKILIETSRINNYIEQALYYARSANVEKDYLIREVLLSEIISKVLVKNKQFLIENGTHILMNDCNNSVLTDEKWLEFIVMQIINNAVQYKSNDILELKICSIESNNGVKLIISDNGIGILESDIPRIFDKGYTGRNGRKNNSSTGLGLYLCKKLCDKLSVDISIESEIGRGTKVTLLFQRGNILRMQA
;
A
#
# COMPACT_ATOMS: atom_id res chain seq x y z
N PRO A 1 16.30 14.70 -2.72
CA PRO A 1 14.87 14.43 -2.48
C PRO A 1 14.02 14.36 -3.75
N GLU A 2 14.52 14.70 -4.93
CA GLU A 2 13.76 14.62 -6.19
C GLU A 2 13.76 13.23 -6.85
N MET A 3 14.69 12.36 -6.52
CA MET A 3 14.75 11.00 -7.10
C MET A 3 13.63 10.04 -6.62
N SER A 4 13.03 10.26 -5.44
CA SER A 4 12.02 9.34 -4.91
C SER A 4 10.60 9.58 -5.47
N ARG A 5 10.30 10.78 -6.00
CA ARG A 5 9.01 11.08 -6.63
C ARG A 5 8.90 10.53 -8.06
N GLY A 6 10.01 10.44 -8.77
CA GLY A 6 10.04 9.95 -10.16
C GLY A 6 9.83 8.44 -10.31
N LEU A 7 10.30 7.62 -9.36
CA LEU A 7 10.17 6.16 -9.44
C LEU A 7 8.72 5.68 -9.22
N GLY A 8 7.99 6.28 -8.29
CA GLY A 8 6.59 5.91 -8.02
C GLY A 8 5.64 6.19 -9.18
N ASP A 9 5.86 7.27 -9.92
CA ASP A 9 5.03 7.64 -11.07
C ASP A 9 5.41 6.87 -12.36
N VAL A 10 6.68 6.47 -12.50
CA VAL A 10 7.13 5.60 -13.60
C VAL A 10 6.57 4.19 -13.43
N TYR A 11 6.54 3.65 -12.20
CA TYR A 11 5.92 2.35 -11.92
C TYR A 11 4.39 2.35 -12.08
N LYS A 12 3.69 3.42 -11.74
CA LYS A 12 2.24 3.53 -11.96
C LYS A 12 1.85 3.65 -13.44
N ARG A 13 2.74 4.13 -14.31
CA ARG A 13 2.49 4.20 -15.77
C ARG A 13 2.87 2.94 -16.53
N GLN A 14 3.61 2.01 -15.91
CA GLN A 14 3.95 0.71 -16.46
C GLN A 14 3.08 -0.44 -15.94
N ILE A 15 1.84 -0.19 -15.53
CA ILE A 15 0.83 -1.24 -15.62
C ILE A 15 0.68 -1.48 -17.11
N ILE A 16 1.41 -2.48 -17.61
CA ILE A 16 1.21 -3.00 -18.96
C ILE A 16 -0.24 -3.44 -19.01
N TYR A 17 -1.07 -2.56 -19.54
CA TYR A 17 -2.40 -2.90 -20.00
C TYR A 17 -2.16 -3.92 -21.13
N ILE A 18 -2.34 -5.21 -20.85
CA ILE A 18 -2.42 -6.24 -21.88
C ILE A 18 -3.79 -6.01 -22.52
N PRO A 19 -3.88 -5.38 -23.70
CA PRO A 19 -5.17 -5.21 -24.35
C PRO A 19 -5.67 -6.59 -24.73
N ASN A 20 -6.97 -6.80 -24.64
CA ASN A 20 -7.64 -7.90 -25.32
C ASN A 20 -7.02 -8.06 -26.70
N MET A 21 -6.47 -9.24 -26.98
CA MET A 21 -5.70 -9.52 -28.22
C MET A 21 -6.58 -9.27 -29.45
N ASP A 22 -6.48 -8.05 -29.96
CA ASP A 22 -7.22 -7.57 -31.12
C ASP A 22 -6.72 -8.26 -32.39
N LYS A 23 -7.54 -8.34 -33.43
CA LYS A 23 -7.23 -8.98 -34.72
C LYS A 23 -5.89 -8.52 -35.31
N ASP A 24 -5.48 -7.29 -35.04
CA ASP A 24 -4.19 -6.70 -35.46
C ASP A 24 -2.96 -7.38 -34.84
N ILE A 25 -3.06 -7.84 -33.59
CA ILE A 25 -1.98 -8.56 -32.91
C ILE A 25 -1.80 -9.94 -33.51
N ARG A 26 -2.89 -10.66 -33.79
CA ARG A 26 -2.85 -11.98 -34.45
C ARG A 26 -2.23 -11.91 -35.84
N TYR A 27 -2.52 -10.86 -36.60
CA TYR A 27 -1.93 -10.65 -37.93
C TYR A 27 -0.43 -10.37 -37.83
N LYS A 28 0.03 -9.58 -36.87
CA LYS A 28 1.44 -9.32 -36.58
C LYS A 28 2.17 -10.58 -36.13
N GLU A 29 1.56 -11.42 -35.29
CA GLU A 29 2.13 -12.71 -34.86
C GLU A 29 2.29 -13.68 -36.02
N MET A 30 1.30 -13.77 -36.93
CA MET A 30 1.39 -14.60 -38.11
C MET A 30 2.51 -14.14 -39.04
N ILE A 31 2.64 -12.83 -39.29
CA ILE A 31 3.74 -12.27 -40.09
C ILE A 31 5.09 -12.51 -39.40
N GLY A 32 5.17 -12.39 -38.08
CA GLY A 32 6.37 -12.68 -37.29
C GLY A 32 6.80 -14.13 -37.50
N TYR A 33 5.87 -15.07 -37.34
CA TYR A 33 6.14 -16.50 -37.54
C TYR A 33 6.62 -16.83 -38.99
N LEU A 34 6.02 -16.20 -40.00
CA LEU A 34 6.49 -16.36 -41.40
C LEU A 34 7.89 -15.78 -41.61
N LYS A 35 8.22 -14.66 -40.95
CA LYS A 35 9.57 -14.07 -40.98
C LYS A 35 10.61 -14.95 -40.29
N GLU A 36 10.30 -15.56 -39.17
CA GLU A 36 11.17 -16.52 -38.46
C GLU A 36 11.43 -17.75 -39.34
N SER A 37 10.44 -18.20 -40.10
CA SER A 37 10.51 -19.38 -40.97
C SER A 37 11.05 -19.09 -42.36
N LYS A 38 11.56 -17.90 -42.67
CA LYS A 38 12.02 -17.48 -44.01
C LYS A 38 13.10 -18.41 -44.59
N GLU A 39 14.03 -18.88 -43.77
CA GLU A 39 15.13 -19.76 -44.20
C GLU A 39 14.58 -21.16 -44.57
N PHE A 40 13.66 -21.69 -43.77
CA PHE A 40 12.98 -22.93 -44.05
C PHE A 40 12.15 -22.84 -45.34
N ILE A 41 11.43 -21.75 -45.56
CA ILE A 41 10.67 -21.50 -46.81
C ILE A 41 11.62 -21.43 -47.99
N PHE A 42 12.74 -20.68 -47.87
CA PHE A 42 13.71 -20.54 -48.93
C PHE A 42 14.33 -21.88 -49.33
N ILE A 43 14.78 -22.71 -48.37
CA ILE A 43 15.32 -24.05 -48.60
C ILE A 43 14.28 -24.92 -49.35
N ASN A 44 13.02 -24.90 -48.94
CA ASN A 44 11.99 -25.68 -49.61
C ASN A 44 11.70 -25.21 -51.03
N ILE A 45 11.74 -23.89 -51.31
CA ILE A 45 11.59 -23.36 -52.67
C ILE A 45 12.76 -23.83 -53.55
N VAL A 46 14.00 -23.70 -53.05
CA VAL A 46 15.18 -24.16 -53.77
C VAL A 46 15.12 -25.67 -54.09
N THR A 47 14.75 -26.48 -53.07
CA THR A 47 14.59 -27.92 -53.22
C THR A 47 13.51 -28.26 -54.26
N MET A 48 12.40 -27.55 -54.24
CA MET A 48 11.30 -27.75 -55.21
C MET A 48 11.75 -27.41 -56.63
N VAL A 49 12.53 -26.34 -56.84
CA VAL A 49 13.09 -25.98 -58.13
C VAL A 49 14.05 -27.06 -58.65
N PHE A 50 14.96 -27.57 -57.77
CA PHE A 50 15.88 -28.66 -58.16
C PHE A 50 15.15 -29.95 -58.54
N ILE A 51 14.16 -30.36 -57.74
CA ILE A 51 13.37 -31.55 -58.01
C ILE A 51 12.60 -31.38 -59.31
N SER A 52 11.99 -30.23 -59.56
CA SER A 52 11.26 -29.95 -60.79
C SER A 52 12.17 -30.01 -62.01
N ALA A 53 13.38 -29.43 -61.93
CA ALA A 53 14.37 -29.46 -63.00
C ALA A 53 14.87 -30.91 -63.30
N PHE A 54 15.07 -31.71 -62.26
CA PHE A 54 15.45 -33.12 -62.40
C PHE A 54 14.31 -33.92 -63.06
N LEU A 55 13.05 -33.75 -62.65
CA LEU A 55 11.90 -34.48 -63.22
C LEU A 55 11.63 -34.11 -64.70
N VAL A 56 11.94 -32.88 -65.10
CA VAL A 56 11.93 -32.46 -66.51
C VAL A 56 13.02 -33.14 -67.30
N SER A 57 14.22 -33.36 -66.74
CA SER A 57 15.31 -34.06 -67.42
C SER A 57 15.08 -35.57 -67.65
N GLU A 58 14.14 -36.15 -66.87
CA GLU A 58 13.68 -37.55 -67.00
C GLU A 58 12.52 -37.72 -67.94
N ASP A 59 12.17 -36.69 -68.75
CA ASP A 59 11.05 -36.65 -69.70
C ASP A 59 9.65 -36.96 -69.08
N LEU A 60 9.41 -36.69 -67.83
CA LEU A 60 8.13 -36.90 -67.22
C LEU A 60 7.07 -35.92 -67.76
N PRO A 61 5.80 -36.38 -67.90
CA PRO A 61 4.71 -35.50 -68.33
C PRO A 61 4.57 -34.28 -67.42
N ILE A 62 4.41 -33.09 -68.00
CA ILE A 62 4.29 -31.80 -67.26
C ILE A 62 3.15 -31.86 -66.23
N ILE A 63 2.08 -32.62 -66.49
CA ILE A 63 0.94 -32.82 -65.60
C ILE A 63 1.37 -33.50 -64.31
N ASP A 64 2.23 -34.51 -64.38
CA ASP A 64 2.72 -35.26 -63.20
C ASP A 64 3.62 -34.39 -62.34
N ILE A 65 4.50 -33.58 -62.97
CA ILE A 65 5.34 -32.58 -62.26
C ILE A 65 4.48 -31.57 -61.58
N PHE A 66 3.46 -31.03 -62.20
CA PHE A 66 2.52 -30.07 -61.59
C PHE A 66 1.79 -30.68 -60.39
N LEU A 67 1.34 -31.93 -60.48
CA LEU A 67 0.69 -32.62 -59.40
C LEU A 67 1.59 -32.78 -58.17
N ILE A 68 2.85 -33.15 -58.39
CA ILE A 68 3.87 -33.27 -57.33
C ILE A 68 4.06 -31.92 -56.63
N ILE A 69 4.21 -30.82 -57.38
CA ILE A 69 4.36 -29.47 -56.87
C ILE A 69 3.14 -29.08 -55.98
N VAL A 70 1.94 -29.33 -56.45
CA VAL A 70 0.68 -29.03 -55.70
C VAL A 70 0.67 -29.80 -54.40
N VAL A 71 0.96 -31.13 -54.44
CA VAL A 71 1.02 -31.94 -53.21
C VAL A 71 2.06 -31.39 -52.22
N TRP A 72 3.25 -31.02 -52.72
CA TRP A 72 4.31 -30.44 -51.89
C TRP A 72 3.86 -29.14 -51.20
N ILE A 73 3.22 -28.22 -51.95
CA ILE A 73 2.70 -26.96 -51.40
C ILE A 73 1.63 -27.22 -50.34
N CYS A 74 0.71 -28.19 -50.62
CA CYS A 74 -0.29 -28.57 -49.64
C CYS A 74 0.30 -29.11 -48.32
N LEU A 75 1.32 -29.95 -48.44
CA LEU A 75 2.04 -30.46 -47.24
C LEU A 75 2.73 -29.37 -46.45
N LEU A 76 3.43 -28.45 -47.16
CA LEU A 76 4.07 -27.29 -46.52
C LEU A 76 3.03 -26.40 -45.81
N PHE A 77 1.93 -26.09 -46.45
CA PHE A 77 0.84 -25.31 -45.92
C PHE A 77 0.23 -25.96 -44.66
N GLY A 78 -0.02 -27.29 -44.75
CA GLY A 78 -0.46 -28.09 -43.63
C GLY A 78 0.50 -28.05 -42.43
N PHE A 79 1.81 -28.19 -42.70
CA PHE A 79 2.84 -28.09 -41.66
C PHE A 79 2.84 -26.73 -40.96
N PHE A 80 2.76 -25.63 -41.74
CA PHE A 80 2.68 -24.28 -41.16
C PHE A 80 1.43 -24.06 -40.33
N ILE A 81 0.27 -24.49 -40.78
CA ILE A 81 -0.98 -24.38 -40.03
C ILE A 81 -0.90 -25.16 -38.73
N ILE A 82 -0.42 -26.40 -38.75
CA ILE A 82 -0.35 -27.21 -37.53
C ILE A 82 0.59 -26.59 -36.51
N ASN A 83 1.76 -26.10 -36.93
CA ASN A 83 2.71 -25.46 -36.00
C ASN A 83 2.18 -24.12 -35.48
N TYR A 84 1.54 -23.32 -36.30
CA TYR A 84 0.87 -22.09 -35.87
C TYR A 84 -0.24 -22.34 -34.83
N LEU A 85 -1.10 -23.34 -35.05
CA LEU A 85 -2.14 -23.72 -34.12
C LEU A 85 -1.60 -24.27 -32.80
N LYS A 86 -0.50 -25.03 -32.83
CA LYS A 86 0.21 -25.51 -31.62
C LYS A 86 0.72 -24.32 -30.79
N ARG A 87 1.42 -23.37 -31.45
CA ARG A 87 1.95 -22.17 -30.81
C ARG A 87 0.82 -21.31 -30.19
N GLN A 88 -0.28 -21.12 -30.90
CA GLN A 88 -1.43 -20.35 -30.40
C GLN A 88 -2.09 -21.02 -29.20
N ARG A 89 -2.20 -22.37 -29.17
CA ARG A 89 -2.74 -23.10 -28.02
C ARG A 89 -1.84 -22.94 -26.79
N TYR A 90 -0.54 -22.97 -27.00
CA TYR A 90 0.44 -22.78 -25.93
C TYR A 90 0.38 -21.37 -25.33
N HIS A 91 0.33 -20.32 -26.17
CA HIS A 91 0.17 -18.94 -25.68
C HIS A 91 -1.11 -18.75 -24.88
N LYS A 92 -2.25 -19.25 -25.38
CA LYS A 92 -3.52 -19.19 -24.66
C LYS A 92 -3.48 -19.94 -23.30
N LYS A 93 -2.75 -21.05 -23.23
CA LYS A 93 -2.59 -21.80 -21.97
C LYS A 93 -1.84 -20.96 -20.95
N ILE A 94 -0.75 -20.28 -21.38
CA ILE A 94 0.04 -19.38 -20.50
C ILE A 94 -0.79 -18.19 -20.04
N GLU A 95 -1.50 -17.51 -20.95
CA GLU A 95 -2.38 -16.38 -20.59
C GLU A 95 -3.40 -16.78 -19.53
N LYS A 96 -4.09 -17.92 -19.73
CA LYS A 96 -5.07 -18.42 -18.77
C LYS A 96 -4.44 -18.71 -17.41
N MET A 97 -3.25 -19.34 -17.38
CA MET A 97 -2.53 -19.57 -16.13
C MET A 97 -2.14 -18.27 -15.43
N LEU A 98 -1.72 -17.25 -16.21
CA LEU A 98 -1.36 -15.93 -15.68
C LEU A 98 -2.55 -15.20 -15.06
N ASP A 99 -3.75 -15.35 -15.65
CA ASP A 99 -4.96 -14.73 -15.13
C ASP A 99 -5.48 -15.43 -13.86
N GLU A 100 -5.29 -16.74 -13.73
CA GLU A 100 -5.67 -17.54 -12.57
C GLU A 100 -4.72 -17.37 -11.36
N LEU A 101 -3.52 -16.80 -11.57
CA LEU A 101 -2.53 -16.61 -10.51
C LEU A 101 -2.72 -15.29 -9.76
N ASP A 102 -2.94 -15.37 -8.46
CA ASP A 102 -2.94 -14.21 -7.56
C ASP A 102 -1.58 -13.49 -7.58
N LYS A 103 -0.49 -14.24 -7.68
CA LYS A 103 0.89 -13.75 -7.71
C LYS A 103 1.53 -14.09 -9.04
N LYS A 104 1.48 -13.14 -9.97
CA LYS A 104 1.93 -13.32 -11.37
C LYS A 104 3.40 -13.72 -11.53
N TYR A 105 4.25 -13.42 -10.56
CA TYR A 105 5.66 -13.81 -10.59
C TYR A 105 5.89 -15.32 -10.42
N LEU A 106 4.90 -16.08 -9.91
CA LEU A 106 4.99 -17.53 -9.81
C LEU A 106 4.83 -18.24 -11.15
N ILE A 107 4.50 -17.52 -12.21
CA ILE A 107 4.35 -18.08 -13.56
C ILE A 107 5.62 -18.82 -14.03
N THR A 108 6.78 -18.34 -13.66
CA THR A 108 8.08 -18.96 -14.03
C THR A 108 8.29 -20.33 -13.38
N ASP A 109 7.60 -20.67 -12.31
CA ASP A 109 7.70 -21.97 -11.65
C ASP A 109 6.65 -22.97 -12.17
N ILE A 110 5.62 -22.49 -12.88
CA ILE A 110 4.46 -23.28 -13.34
C ILE A 110 4.55 -23.57 -14.84
N ILE A 111 5.24 -22.72 -15.62
CA ILE A 111 5.37 -22.95 -17.07
C ILE A 111 6.22 -24.20 -17.30
N GLU A 112 5.59 -25.23 -17.87
CA GLU A 112 6.26 -26.40 -18.41
C GLU A 112 6.92 -26.06 -19.77
N PHE A 113 8.12 -26.58 -20.00
CA PHE A 113 8.97 -26.30 -21.14
C PHE A 113 8.29 -26.41 -22.51
N SER A 114 8.54 -25.45 -23.38
CA SER A 114 8.33 -25.58 -24.83
C SER A 114 9.51 -26.36 -25.42
N GLN A 115 9.26 -27.12 -26.46
CA GLN A 115 10.26 -28.01 -27.10
C GLN A 115 11.32 -27.28 -27.96
N SER A 116 11.46 -25.96 -27.83
CA SER A 116 12.43 -25.18 -28.62
C SER A 116 13.60 -24.72 -27.74
N MET A 117 14.84 -24.90 -28.26
CA MET A 117 16.08 -24.56 -27.57
C MET A 117 16.20 -23.06 -27.24
N GLU A 118 15.58 -22.19 -28.04
CA GLU A 118 15.58 -20.74 -27.85
C GLU A 118 14.64 -20.33 -26.70
N ASP A 119 13.47 -20.98 -26.61
CA ASP A 119 12.51 -20.75 -25.54
C ASP A 119 13.12 -21.13 -24.17
N ASP A 120 13.92 -22.20 -24.13
CA ASP A 120 14.65 -22.65 -22.93
C ASP A 120 15.65 -21.62 -22.42
N PHE A 121 16.38 -20.96 -23.32
CA PHE A 121 17.37 -19.95 -22.97
C PHE A 121 16.70 -18.70 -22.33
N TYR A 122 15.67 -18.17 -22.97
CA TYR A 122 14.92 -17.02 -22.45
C TYR A 122 14.21 -17.34 -21.13
N TYR A 123 13.66 -18.54 -21.02
CA TYR A 123 13.06 -19.01 -19.79
C TYR A 123 14.08 -19.08 -18.64
N HIS A 124 15.26 -19.62 -18.91
CA HIS A 124 16.32 -19.71 -17.90
C HIS A 124 16.76 -18.32 -17.41
N ILE A 125 16.96 -17.36 -18.33
CA ILE A 125 17.26 -15.98 -17.97
C ILE A 125 16.12 -15.37 -17.13
N MET A 126 14.87 -15.54 -17.56
CA MET A 126 13.71 -14.99 -16.86
C MET A 126 13.57 -15.56 -15.44
N ARG A 127 13.86 -16.86 -15.28
CA ARG A 127 13.88 -17.52 -13.96
C ARG A 127 14.97 -16.97 -13.05
N ILE A 128 16.17 -16.74 -13.57
CA ILE A 128 17.28 -16.14 -12.81
C ILE A 128 16.90 -14.72 -12.37
N CYS A 129 16.41 -13.90 -13.29
CA CYS A 129 16.01 -12.53 -13.00
C CYS A 129 14.86 -12.48 -11.97
N ASN A 130 13.86 -13.34 -12.12
CA ASN A 130 12.72 -13.42 -11.22
C ASN A 130 13.15 -13.87 -9.82
N LYS A 131 14.04 -14.87 -9.73
CA LYS A 131 14.61 -15.31 -8.46
C LYS A 131 15.39 -14.18 -7.78
N ALA A 132 16.27 -13.49 -8.50
CA ALA A 132 17.03 -12.37 -7.95
C ALA A 132 16.11 -11.25 -7.42
N MET A 133 15.04 -10.91 -8.16
CA MET A 133 14.06 -9.92 -7.75
C MET A 133 13.28 -10.38 -6.50
N LEU A 134 12.90 -11.65 -6.41
CA LEU A 134 12.25 -12.21 -5.23
C LEU A 134 13.16 -12.19 -4.01
N ASP A 135 14.43 -12.57 -4.18
CA ASP A 135 15.42 -12.55 -3.09
C ASP A 135 15.60 -11.13 -2.55
N GLU A 136 15.67 -10.11 -3.41
CA GLU A 136 15.74 -8.69 -3.03
C GLU A 136 14.48 -8.23 -2.27
N ILE A 137 13.28 -8.60 -2.76
CA ILE A 137 12.01 -8.29 -2.08
C ILE A 137 11.96 -8.96 -0.69
N TYR A 138 12.41 -10.21 -0.57
CA TYR A 138 12.45 -10.92 0.71
C TYR A 138 13.47 -10.30 1.66
N GLN A 139 14.63 -9.91 1.17
CA GLN A 139 15.64 -9.22 1.95
C GLN A 139 15.10 -7.88 2.49
N GLU A 140 14.51 -7.06 1.62
CA GLU A 140 13.92 -5.77 2.02
C GLU A 140 12.81 -5.95 3.07
N LYS A 141 11.95 -6.98 2.90
CA LYS A 141 10.92 -7.30 3.90
C LYS A 141 11.53 -7.72 5.24
N ARG A 142 12.60 -8.51 5.23
CA ARG A 142 13.31 -8.92 6.44
C ARG A 142 13.92 -7.72 7.16
N GLU A 143 14.65 -6.89 6.45
CA GLU A 143 15.29 -5.68 7.02
C GLU A 143 14.24 -4.75 7.65
N ARG A 144 13.08 -4.59 7.02
CA ARG A 144 11.97 -3.81 7.58
C ARG A 144 11.40 -4.43 8.86
N LEU A 145 11.31 -5.76 8.91
CA LEU A 145 10.83 -6.46 10.11
C LEU A 145 11.82 -6.33 11.25
N GLU A 146 13.10 -6.58 10.99
CA GLU A 146 14.18 -6.43 11.96
C GLU A 146 14.26 -5.00 12.50
N TYR A 147 14.12 -4.00 11.62
CA TYR A 147 14.08 -2.60 12.03
C TYR A 147 12.88 -2.29 12.95
N LYS A 148 11.68 -2.86 12.65
CA LYS A 148 10.50 -2.72 13.50
C LYS A 148 10.74 -3.32 14.88
N GLU A 149 11.23 -4.56 14.94
CA GLU A 149 11.54 -5.26 16.19
C GLU A 149 12.57 -4.50 17.02
N TYR A 150 13.62 -3.98 16.38
CA TYR A 150 14.61 -3.14 17.02
C TYR A 150 14.00 -1.87 17.64
N ILE A 151 13.14 -1.17 16.89
CA ILE A 151 12.47 0.03 17.42
C ILE A 151 11.53 -0.31 18.58
N GLU A 152 10.79 -1.42 18.52
CA GLU A 152 9.91 -1.86 19.61
C GLU A 152 10.73 -2.17 20.89
N GLN A 153 11.83 -2.87 20.75
CA GLN A 153 12.74 -3.17 21.86
C GLN A 153 13.34 -1.89 22.44
N TRP A 154 13.87 -1.02 21.59
CA TRP A 154 14.44 0.27 22.00
C TRP A 154 13.44 1.14 22.76
N ILE A 155 12.18 1.18 22.31
CA ILE A 155 11.10 1.91 23.00
C ILE A 155 10.85 1.31 24.38
N HIS A 156 10.81 -0.02 24.50
CA HIS A 156 10.65 -0.69 25.79
C HIS A 156 11.78 -0.29 26.75
N ASP A 157 13.00 -0.29 26.27
CA ASP A 157 14.19 0.01 27.08
C ASP A 157 14.25 1.47 27.53
N ILE A 158 13.70 2.41 26.75
CA ILE A 158 13.59 3.83 27.15
C ILE A 158 12.42 4.04 28.15
N LYS A 159 11.31 3.30 28.02
CA LYS A 159 10.18 3.45 28.95
C LYS A 159 10.56 3.13 30.40
N ASN A 160 11.46 2.19 30.63
CA ASN A 160 11.88 1.79 31.96
C ASN A 160 12.57 2.95 32.74
N PRO A 161 13.63 3.60 32.24
CA PRO A 161 14.23 4.76 32.91
C PRO A 161 13.28 5.94 33.04
N LEU A 162 12.38 6.16 32.06
CA LEU A 162 11.37 7.22 32.18
C LEU A 162 10.38 6.96 33.32
N ALA A 163 9.96 5.69 33.50
CA ALA A 163 9.12 5.30 34.63
C ALA A 163 9.84 5.54 35.97
N THR A 164 11.15 5.26 36.06
CA THR A 164 11.98 5.53 37.22
C THR A 164 12.07 7.03 37.51
N VAL A 165 12.35 7.86 36.52
CA VAL A 165 12.37 9.33 36.64
C VAL A 165 11.03 9.84 37.17
N LYS A 166 9.90 9.35 36.61
CA LYS A 166 8.56 9.70 37.06
C LYS A 166 8.34 9.34 38.52
N LEU A 167 8.73 8.12 38.95
CA LEU A 167 8.60 7.67 40.34
C LEU A 167 9.41 8.54 41.30
N ILE A 168 10.65 8.89 40.94
CA ILE A 168 11.52 9.78 41.72
C ILE A 168 10.87 11.16 41.89
N CYS A 169 10.35 11.73 40.82
CA CYS A 169 9.70 13.02 40.83
C CYS A 169 8.39 13.01 41.65
N ASP A 170 7.59 11.95 41.54
CA ASP A 170 6.34 11.82 42.31
C ASP A 170 6.59 11.69 43.81
N ASN A 171 7.71 11.07 44.22
CA ASN A 171 8.12 10.93 45.62
C ASN A 171 8.76 12.20 46.18
N ASN A 172 9.28 13.10 45.33
CA ASN A 172 10.00 14.32 45.74
C ASN A 172 9.37 15.54 45.07
N ARG A 173 8.15 15.86 45.42
CA ARG A 173 7.41 16.97 44.77
C ARG A 173 8.00 18.33 45.07
N SER A 174 8.37 19.05 44.03
CA SER A 174 8.86 20.42 44.02
C SER A 174 8.49 21.09 42.67
N GLU A 175 8.68 22.38 42.56
CA GLU A 175 8.48 23.10 41.30
C GLU A 175 9.42 22.53 40.19
N ALA A 176 10.65 22.18 40.57
CA ALA A 176 11.62 21.58 39.63
C ALA A 176 11.15 20.20 39.14
N THR A 177 10.71 19.32 40.05
CA THR A 177 10.24 17.99 39.69
C THR A 177 8.93 18.04 38.87
N THR A 178 8.08 19.03 39.08
CA THR A 178 6.90 19.25 38.24
C THR A 178 7.30 19.59 36.80
N LYS A 179 8.30 20.46 36.61
CA LYS A 179 8.84 20.76 35.27
C LYS A 179 9.45 19.51 34.59
N ILE A 180 10.18 18.68 35.34
CA ILE A 180 10.74 17.41 34.84
C ILE A 180 9.63 16.45 34.41
N LEU A 181 8.54 16.34 35.17
CA LEU A 181 7.40 15.50 34.83
C LEU A 181 6.73 15.91 33.52
N ILE A 182 6.60 17.22 33.27
CA ILE A 182 6.07 17.75 32.01
C ILE A 182 6.95 17.31 30.83
N GLU A 183 8.26 17.48 30.94
CA GLU A 183 9.19 17.07 29.87
C GLU A 183 9.23 15.54 29.69
N THR A 184 9.17 14.78 30.77
CA THR A 184 9.08 13.31 30.72
C THR A 184 7.80 12.87 29.99
N SER A 185 6.68 13.54 30.23
CA SER A 185 5.42 13.27 29.51
C SER A 185 5.54 13.58 28.01
N ARG A 186 6.23 14.66 27.64
CA ARG A 186 6.52 15.00 26.23
C ARG A 186 7.38 13.92 25.55
N ILE A 187 8.45 13.48 26.23
CA ILE A 187 9.29 12.40 25.72
C ILE A 187 8.49 11.12 25.51
N ASN A 188 7.63 10.75 26.46
CA ASN A 188 6.75 9.59 26.33
C ASN A 188 5.81 9.69 25.12
N ASN A 189 5.26 10.87 24.85
CA ASN A 189 4.43 11.11 23.66
C ASN A 189 5.23 10.92 22.35
N TYR A 190 6.48 11.38 22.29
CA TYR A 190 7.35 11.16 21.13
C TYR A 190 7.68 9.68 20.92
N ILE A 191 7.92 8.95 22.00
CA ILE A 191 8.16 7.51 21.99
C ILE A 191 6.92 6.76 21.47
N GLU A 192 5.72 7.11 21.93
CA GLU A 192 4.47 6.53 21.42
C GLU A 192 4.28 6.84 19.93
N GLN A 193 4.55 8.07 19.48
CA GLN A 193 4.51 8.41 18.05
C GLN A 193 5.49 7.57 17.23
N ALA A 194 6.73 7.37 17.71
CA ALA A 194 7.72 6.54 17.04
C ALA A 194 7.28 5.08 16.94
N LEU A 195 6.68 4.53 18.03
CA LEU A 195 6.13 3.17 18.05
C LEU A 195 5.02 2.99 17.00
N TYR A 196 4.04 3.88 17.00
CA TYR A 196 2.94 3.80 16.03
C TYR A 196 3.41 4.06 14.61
N TYR A 197 4.44 4.91 14.41
CA TYR A 197 5.06 5.09 13.10
C TYR A 197 5.71 3.79 12.59
N ALA A 198 6.49 3.10 13.44
CA ALA A 198 7.13 1.83 13.09
C ALA A 198 6.08 0.74 12.79
N ARG A 199 5.04 0.62 13.63
CA ARG A 199 3.92 -0.32 13.43
C ARG A 199 3.09 0.01 12.20
N SER A 200 2.92 1.28 11.88
CA SER A 200 2.16 1.72 10.72
C SER A 200 2.81 1.40 9.38
N ALA A 201 4.08 1.01 9.34
CA ALA A 201 4.78 0.63 8.11
C ALA A 201 4.44 -0.79 7.63
N ASN A 202 4.15 -1.73 8.56
CA ASN A 202 3.82 -3.14 8.28
C ASN A 202 2.37 -3.43 8.64
N VAL A 203 1.52 -3.70 7.64
CA VAL A 203 0.06 -3.58 7.75
C VAL A 203 -0.67 -4.86 8.09
N GLU A 204 -0.14 -6.04 7.74
CA GLU A 204 -1.01 -7.22 7.55
C GLU A 204 -1.25 -8.06 8.83
N LYS A 205 -0.61 -7.76 9.98
CA LYS A 205 -0.69 -8.66 11.15
C LYS A 205 -0.88 -8.00 12.53
N ASP A 206 -0.85 -6.67 12.64
CA ASP A 206 -0.70 -6.02 13.96
C ASP A 206 -1.96 -5.34 14.52
N TYR A 207 -3.11 -5.38 13.86
CA TYR A 207 -4.33 -4.82 14.39
C TYR A 207 -5.46 -5.85 14.50
N LEU A 208 -6.22 -5.76 15.57
CA LEU A 208 -7.35 -6.64 15.87
C LEU A 208 -8.66 -5.85 15.79
N ILE A 209 -9.39 -6.04 14.70
CA ILE A 209 -10.72 -5.42 14.56
C ILE A 209 -11.72 -6.15 15.44
N ARG A 210 -12.35 -5.39 16.33
CA ARG A 210 -13.44 -5.85 17.18
C ARG A 210 -14.49 -4.77 17.34
N GLU A 211 -15.66 -5.17 17.76
CA GLU A 211 -16.68 -4.22 18.17
C GLU A 211 -16.28 -3.60 19.50
N VAL A 212 -16.24 -2.27 19.55
CA VAL A 212 -15.86 -1.50 20.74
C VAL A 212 -16.84 -0.35 20.96
N LEU A 213 -17.13 -0.07 22.22
CA LEU A 213 -17.98 1.03 22.62
C LEU A 213 -17.14 2.32 22.70
N LEU A 214 -17.56 3.38 21.99
CA LEU A 214 -16.80 4.63 21.93
C LEU A 214 -16.63 5.28 23.31
N SER A 215 -17.65 5.21 24.16
CA SER A 215 -17.59 5.76 25.53
C SER A 215 -16.51 5.08 26.39
N GLU A 216 -16.27 3.78 26.21
CA GLU A 216 -15.21 3.07 26.94
C GLU A 216 -13.82 3.54 26.50
N ILE A 217 -13.59 3.65 25.19
CA ILE A 217 -12.31 4.12 24.67
C ILE A 217 -12.02 5.55 25.10
N ILE A 218 -13.00 6.45 24.94
CA ILE A 218 -12.85 7.84 25.35
C ILE A 218 -12.56 7.91 26.84
N SER A 219 -13.32 7.19 27.69
CA SER A 219 -13.10 7.16 29.13
C SER A 219 -11.71 6.66 29.50
N LYS A 220 -11.20 5.59 28.85
CA LYS A 220 -9.83 5.09 29.04
C LYS A 220 -8.78 6.15 28.72
N VAL A 221 -8.94 6.85 27.59
CA VAL A 221 -8.01 7.92 27.18
C VAL A 221 -8.04 9.08 28.18
N LEU A 222 -9.22 9.52 28.61
CA LEU A 222 -9.37 10.62 29.56
C LEU A 222 -8.81 10.26 30.95
N VAL A 223 -9.06 9.04 31.46
CA VAL A 223 -8.53 8.58 32.75
C VAL A 223 -7.00 8.46 32.69
N LYS A 224 -6.46 7.89 31.65
CA LYS A 224 -5.00 7.74 31.45
C LYS A 224 -4.27 9.09 31.44
N ASN A 225 -4.95 10.15 31.01
CA ASN A 225 -4.38 11.49 30.86
C ASN A 225 -4.97 12.52 31.83
N LYS A 226 -5.68 12.05 32.86
CA LYS A 226 -6.42 12.90 33.81
C LYS A 226 -5.54 14.02 34.36
N GLN A 227 -4.35 13.73 34.83
CA GLN A 227 -3.47 14.71 35.44
C GLN A 227 -3.04 15.79 34.44
N PHE A 228 -2.66 15.39 33.23
CA PHE A 228 -2.29 16.31 32.14
C PHE A 228 -3.44 17.25 31.77
N LEU A 229 -4.68 16.73 31.70
CA LEU A 229 -5.86 17.52 31.37
C LEU A 229 -6.21 18.52 32.47
N ILE A 230 -6.11 18.12 33.77
CA ILE A 230 -6.34 18.99 34.93
C ILE A 230 -5.28 20.10 34.98
N GLU A 231 -4.00 19.79 34.85
CA GLU A 231 -2.88 20.76 34.87
C GLU A 231 -3.03 21.81 33.76
N ASN A 232 -3.61 21.42 32.62
CA ASN A 232 -3.89 22.34 31.52
C ASN A 232 -5.22 23.07 31.60
N GLY A 233 -6.02 22.87 32.68
CA GLY A 233 -7.29 23.54 32.87
C GLY A 233 -8.36 23.14 31.85
N THR A 234 -8.33 21.87 31.39
CA THR A 234 -9.26 21.41 30.36
C THR A 234 -10.62 21.07 30.93
N HIS A 235 -11.66 21.69 30.40
CA HIS A 235 -13.05 21.39 30.70
C HIS A 235 -13.62 20.43 29.64
N ILE A 236 -14.05 19.24 30.06
CA ILE A 236 -14.50 18.18 29.15
C ILE A 236 -16.02 18.04 29.23
N LEU A 237 -16.67 18.13 28.07
CA LEU A 237 -18.10 17.91 27.89
C LEU A 237 -18.27 16.68 26.99
N MET A 238 -18.66 15.56 27.59
CA MET A 238 -18.90 14.30 26.86
C MET A 238 -20.41 14.04 26.80
N ASN A 239 -20.97 13.98 25.59
CA ASN A 239 -22.38 13.75 25.33
C ASN A 239 -22.55 12.57 24.38
N ASP A 240 -23.52 11.67 24.67
CA ASP A 240 -24.00 10.61 23.77
C ASP A 240 -22.93 9.83 23.02
N CYS A 241 -21.95 9.27 23.75
CA CYS A 241 -20.88 8.44 23.14
C CYS A 241 -21.18 6.93 23.24
N ASN A 242 -22.44 6.50 23.23
CA ASN A 242 -22.85 5.10 23.45
C ASN A 242 -22.92 4.26 22.17
N ASN A 243 -22.39 4.76 21.05
CA ASN A 243 -22.34 4.00 19.81
C ASN A 243 -21.17 2.99 19.82
N SER A 244 -21.43 1.78 19.29
CA SER A 244 -20.39 0.78 19.01
C SER A 244 -19.87 0.92 17.58
N VAL A 245 -18.58 0.65 17.40
CA VAL A 245 -17.90 0.68 16.11
C VAL A 245 -16.95 -0.51 15.97
N LEU A 246 -16.70 -0.94 14.73
CA LEU A 246 -15.72 -1.98 14.43
C LEU A 246 -14.36 -1.31 14.16
N THR A 247 -13.39 -1.55 15.05
CA THR A 247 -12.07 -0.93 14.97
C THR A 247 -11.04 -1.67 15.83
N ASP A 248 -9.76 -1.30 15.71
CA ASP A 248 -8.75 -1.67 16.71
C ASP A 248 -8.75 -0.67 17.85
N GLU A 249 -8.97 -1.17 19.07
CA GLU A 249 -9.08 -0.36 20.29
C GLU A 249 -7.82 0.47 20.55
N LYS A 250 -6.61 -0.15 20.44
CA LYS A 250 -5.33 0.52 20.74
C LYS A 250 -5.02 1.63 19.74
N TRP A 251 -5.35 1.39 18.47
CA TRP A 251 -5.14 2.39 17.43
C TRP A 251 -6.12 3.55 17.58
N LEU A 252 -7.39 3.27 17.93
CA LEU A 252 -8.37 4.32 18.17
C LEU A 252 -8.02 5.12 19.44
N GLU A 253 -7.57 4.47 20.54
CA GLU A 253 -7.04 5.16 21.72
C GLU A 253 -5.93 6.15 21.35
N PHE A 254 -4.96 5.72 20.51
CA PHE A 254 -3.88 6.59 20.04
C PHE A 254 -4.40 7.77 19.21
N ILE A 255 -5.32 7.54 18.27
CA ILE A 255 -5.90 8.60 17.41
C ILE A 255 -6.62 9.65 18.30
N VAL A 256 -7.49 9.20 19.18
CA VAL A 256 -8.23 10.08 20.11
C VAL A 256 -7.25 10.87 20.99
N MET A 257 -6.22 10.21 21.51
CA MET A 257 -5.19 10.86 22.32
C MET A 257 -4.42 11.94 21.55
N GLN A 258 -4.05 11.69 20.29
CA GLN A 258 -3.36 12.69 19.47
C GLN A 258 -4.24 13.91 19.17
N ILE A 259 -5.53 13.70 18.95
CA ILE A 259 -6.49 14.81 18.76
C ILE A 259 -6.61 15.65 20.03
N ILE A 260 -6.75 15.00 21.20
CA ILE A 260 -6.83 15.69 22.50
C ILE A 260 -5.52 16.44 22.79
N ASN A 261 -4.35 15.83 22.55
CA ASN A 261 -3.06 16.50 22.73
C ASN A 261 -2.93 17.76 21.85
N ASN A 262 -3.40 17.68 20.61
CA ASN A 262 -3.42 18.85 19.73
C ASN A 262 -4.33 19.96 20.30
N ALA A 263 -5.52 19.62 20.77
CA ALA A 263 -6.43 20.58 21.39
C ALA A 263 -5.78 21.30 22.60
N VAL A 264 -5.10 20.55 23.48
CA VAL A 264 -4.37 21.12 24.64
C VAL A 264 -3.18 21.96 24.20
N GLN A 265 -2.41 21.50 23.20
CA GLN A 265 -1.22 22.21 22.72
C GLN A 265 -1.54 23.55 22.05
N TYR A 266 -2.67 23.61 21.35
CA TYR A 266 -3.12 24.78 20.59
C TYR A 266 -4.29 25.52 21.25
N LYS A 267 -4.41 25.41 22.59
CA LYS A 267 -5.40 26.17 23.35
C LYS A 267 -5.19 27.68 23.20
N SER A 268 -6.25 28.43 23.25
CA SER A 268 -6.22 29.89 23.42
C SER A 268 -5.87 30.27 24.89
N ASN A 269 -5.81 31.56 25.21
CA ASN A 269 -5.59 32.02 26.59
C ASN A 269 -6.80 31.74 27.52
N ASP A 270 -7.92 31.32 26.95
CA ASP A 270 -9.11 30.98 27.69
C ASP A 270 -9.09 29.53 28.22
N ILE A 271 -10.07 29.18 29.03
CA ILE A 271 -10.26 27.77 29.47
C ILE A 271 -10.52 26.90 28.25
N LEU A 272 -9.74 25.83 28.12
CA LEU A 272 -9.93 24.87 27.04
C LEU A 272 -11.24 24.09 27.28
N GLU A 273 -12.21 24.26 26.39
CA GLU A 273 -13.42 23.42 26.34
C GLU A 273 -13.23 22.34 25.27
N LEU A 274 -13.31 21.06 25.68
CA LEU A 274 -13.24 19.90 24.80
C LEU A 274 -14.60 19.22 24.76
N LYS A 275 -15.30 19.28 23.63
CA LYS A 275 -16.62 18.64 23.43
C LYS A 275 -16.42 17.35 22.62
N ILE A 276 -16.91 16.25 23.18
CA ILE A 276 -16.81 14.92 22.57
C ILE A 276 -18.22 14.33 22.47
N CYS A 277 -18.62 13.93 21.26
CA CYS A 277 -19.91 13.26 21.04
C CYS A 277 -19.85 12.26 19.91
N SER A 278 -20.75 11.28 19.92
CA SER A 278 -20.96 10.39 18.79
C SER A 278 -22.36 10.54 18.22
N ILE A 279 -22.48 10.45 16.90
CA ILE A 279 -23.74 10.62 16.17
C ILE A 279 -23.87 9.49 15.17
N GLU A 280 -24.99 8.79 15.23
CA GLU A 280 -25.33 7.81 14.20
C GLU A 280 -25.84 8.54 12.94
N SER A 281 -25.34 8.14 11.77
CA SER A 281 -25.72 8.70 10.47
C SER A 281 -26.03 7.57 9.47
N ASN A 282 -26.66 7.92 8.33
CA ASN A 282 -26.96 6.93 7.28
C ASN A 282 -25.70 6.20 6.77
N ASN A 283 -24.53 6.85 6.82
CA ASN A 283 -23.25 6.31 6.33
C ASN A 283 -22.44 5.58 7.41
N GLY A 284 -22.89 5.58 8.68
CA GLY A 284 -22.17 4.98 9.79
C GLY A 284 -22.20 5.83 11.06
N VAL A 285 -21.23 5.61 11.95
CA VAL A 285 -21.09 6.34 13.21
C VAL A 285 -20.02 7.41 13.08
N LYS A 286 -20.33 8.64 13.50
CA LYS A 286 -19.37 9.76 13.56
C LYS A 286 -18.96 9.98 15.01
N LEU A 287 -17.67 9.95 15.31
CA LEU A 287 -17.09 10.47 16.53
C LEU A 287 -16.58 11.89 16.26
N ILE A 288 -17.08 12.86 17.00
CA ILE A 288 -16.75 14.28 16.85
C ILE A 288 -16.04 14.76 18.11
N ILE A 289 -14.87 15.35 17.93
CA ILE A 289 -14.06 15.97 18.99
C ILE A 289 -13.82 17.41 18.57
N SER A 290 -14.27 18.36 19.36
CA SER A 290 -14.14 19.79 19.08
C SER A 290 -13.56 20.55 20.26
N ASP A 291 -12.69 21.49 19.98
CA ASP A 291 -12.06 22.41 20.93
C ASP A 291 -12.38 23.87 20.59
N ASN A 292 -12.17 24.74 21.56
CA ASN A 292 -12.27 26.21 21.44
C ASN A 292 -10.86 26.85 21.33
N GLY A 293 -9.86 26.16 20.80
CA GLY A 293 -8.49 26.64 20.68
C GLY A 293 -8.31 27.74 19.64
N ILE A 294 -7.06 28.02 19.29
CA ILE A 294 -6.69 29.10 18.35
C ILE A 294 -7.16 28.87 16.91
N GLY A 295 -7.58 27.64 16.59
CA GLY A 295 -7.97 27.26 15.23
C GLY A 295 -6.79 27.12 14.26
N ILE A 296 -7.11 26.74 13.01
CA ILE A 296 -6.17 26.46 11.94
C ILE A 296 -6.44 27.41 10.77
N LEU A 297 -5.39 27.96 10.16
CA LEU A 297 -5.52 28.76 8.94
C LEU A 297 -6.11 27.90 7.83
N GLU A 298 -7.05 28.43 7.07
CA GLU A 298 -7.67 27.76 5.93
C GLU A 298 -6.62 27.27 4.89
N SER A 299 -5.57 28.07 4.67
CA SER A 299 -4.44 27.69 3.81
C SER A 299 -3.63 26.48 4.31
N ASP A 300 -3.68 26.18 5.59
CA ASP A 300 -2.95 25.08 6.20
C ASP A 300 -3.75 23.77 6.20
N ILE A 301 -5.09 23.84 6.20
CA ILE A 301 -6.01 22.69 6.29
C ILE A 301 -5.68 21.57 5.27
N PRO A 302 -5.39 21.85 3.99
CA PRO A 302 -5.08 20.78 3.03
C PRO A 302 -3.78 20.01 3.35
N ARG A 303 -2.90 20.58 4.19
CA ARG A 303 -1.56 20.06 4.48
C ARG A 303 -1.35 19.54 5.89
N ILE A 304 -2.35 19.68 6.78
CA ILE A 304 -2.19 19.28 8.18
C ILE A 304 -1.93 17.79 8.38
N PHE A 305 -2.28 16.97 7.39
CA PHE A 305 -2.00 15.53 7.37
C PHE A 305 -0.69 15.17 6.66
N ASP A 306 0.06 16.14 6.12
CA ASP A 306 1.35 15.90 5.49
C ASP A 306 2.42 15.56 6.53
N LYS A 307 3.31 14.61 6.20
CA LYS A 307 4.39 14.18 7.10
C LYS A 307 5.33 15.36 7.44
N GLY A 308 5.47 15.63 8.77
CA GLY A 308 6.37 16.68 9.25
C GLY A 308 5.81 18.10 9.10
N TYR A 309 4.56 18.28 8.71
CA TYR A 309 3.94 19.59 8.58
C TYR A 309 3.51 20.12 9.96
N THR A 310 3.96 21.32 10.31
CA THR A 310 3.71 21.93 11.64
C THR A 310 2.93 23.24 11.59
N GLY A 311 2.50 23.72 10.42
CA GLY A 311 1.79 24.98 10.26
C GLY A 311 2.59 26.21 10.79
N ARG A 312 1.99 27.39 10.73
CA ARG A 312 2.63 28.61 11.28
C ARG A 312 2.73 28.60 12.80
N ASN A 313 1.72 28.05 13.47
CA ASN A 313 1.63 28.05 14.94
C ASN A 313 2.60 27.02 15.58
N GLY A 314 2.85 25.88 14.91
CA GLY A 314 3.79 24.87 15.38
C GLY A 314 5.26 25.30 15.29
N ARG A 315 5.61 26.14 14.30
CA ARG A 315 6.98 26.67 14.14
C ARG A 315 7.36 27.67 15.22
N LYS A 316 6.41 28.42 15.77
CA LYS A 316 6.66 29.40 16.83
C LYS A 316 7.02 28.75 18.17
N ASN A 317 6.50 27.58 18.47
CA ASN A 317 6.64 26.94 19.78
C ASN A 317 7.70 25.83 19.84
N ASN A 318 8.43 25.51 18.75
CA ASN A 318 9.44 24.43 18.65
C ASN A 318 9.03 23.07 19.26
N SER A 319 7.74 22.84 19.52
CA SER A 319 7.25 21.71 20.33
C SER A 319 6.47 20.65 19.52
N SER A 320 6.32 20.82 18.20
CA SER A 320 5.54 19.88 17.39
C SER A 320 6.39 19.19 16.32
N THR A 321 6.30 17.87 16.27
CA THR A 321 7.03 17.03 15.29
C THR A 321 6.37 17.00 13.91
N GLY A 322 5.11 17.45 13.80
CA GLY A 322 4.29 17.30 12.58
C GLY A 322 3.95 15.84 12.24
N LEU A 323 4.15 14.91 13.19
CA LEU A 323 3.85 13.50 12.97
C LEU A 323 2.48 13.06 13.51
N GLY A 324 1.91 13.78 14.47
CA GLY A 324 0.67 13.38 15.16
C GLY A 324 -0.51 13.19 14.21
N LEU A 325 -0.93 14.24 13.50
CA LEU A 325 -2.05 14.17 12.55
C LEU A 325 -1.74 13.31 11.32
N TYR A 326 -0.50 13.33 10.84
CA TYR A 326 -0.07 12.40 9.79
C TYR A 326 -0.30 10.94 10.18
N LEU A 327 0.07 10.55 11.41
CA LEU A 327 -0.17 9.21 11.93
C LEU A 327 -1.66 8.92 12.11
N CYS A 328 -2.44 9.88 12.62
CA CYS A 328 -3.89 9.75 12.71
C CYS A 328 -4.49 9.41 11.33
N LYS A 329 -4.14 10.17 10.29
CA LYS A 329 -4.62 9.91 8.93
C LYS A 329 -4.21 8.53 8.44
N LYS A 330 -2.93 8.17 8.61
CA LYS A 330 -2.39 6.89 8.18
C LYS A 330 -3.05 5.69 8.87
N LEU A 331 -3.35 5.79 10.18
CA LEU A 331 -4.04 4.75 10.93
C LEU A 331 -5.52 4.69 10.56
N CYS A 332 -6.17 5.84 10.39
CA CYS A 332 -7.56 5.92 9.93
C CYS A 332 -7.74 5.26 8.56
N ASP A 333 -6.84 5.55 7.60
CA ASP A 333 -6.88 4.92 6.26
C ASP A 333 -6.79 3.39 6.35
N LYS A 334 -5.99 2.85 7.27
CA LYS A 334 -5.86 1.41 7.49
C LYS A 334 -7.06 0.78 8.19
N LEU A 335 -7.69 1.52 9.09
CA LEU A 335 -8.92 1.10 9.76
C LEU A 335 -10.15 1.35 8.90
N SER A 336 -9.98 1.89 7.68
CA SER A 336 -11.06 2.34 6.80
C SER A 336 -12.01 3.32 7.51
N VAL A 337 -11.44 4.22 8.32
CA VAL A 337 -12.12 5.30 8.99
C VAL A 337 -11.79 6.60 8.26
N ASP A 338 -12.81 7.39 7.94
CA ASP A 338 -12.58 8.71 7.34
C ASP A 338 -12.32 9.73 8.44
N ILE A 339 -11.23 10.49 8.32
CA ILE A 339 -10.91 11.61 9.20
C ILE A 339 -11.05 12.92 8.44
N SER A 340 -11.80 13.86 9.02
CA SER A 340 -11.97 15.22 8.49
C SER A 340 -11.80 16.26 9.59
N ILE A 341 -11.35 17.46 9.19
CA ILE A 341 -11.13 18.60 10.10
C ILE A 341 -11.83 19.82 9.53
N GLU A 342 -12.60 20.48 10.41
CA GLU A 342 -13.20 21.80 10.20
C GLU A 342 -12.59 22.74 11.24
N SER A 343 -12.07 23.88 10.84
CA SER A 343 -11.43 24.83 11.76
C SER A 343 -11.52 26.26 11.25
N GLU A 344 -11.68 27.19 12.18
CA GLU A 344 -11.68 28.63 11.93
C GLU A 344 -10.82 29.32 13.00
N ILE A 345 -9.99 30.27 12.58
CA ILE A 345 -9.10 31.01 13.48
C ILE A 345 -9.94 31.71 14.56
N GLY A 346 -9.55 31.49 15.84
CA GLY A 346 -10.20 32.07 17.02
C GLY A 346 -11.49 31.37 17.43
N ARG A 347 -11.96 30.36 16.70
CA ARG A 347 -13.17 29.58 17.05
C ARG A 347 -12.87 28.14 17.46
N GLY A 348 -11.65 27.66 17.17
CA GLY A 348 -11.22 26.32 17.51
C GLY A 348 -11.24 25.34 16.35
N THR A 349 -11.15 24.06 16.67
CA THR A 349 -11.05 22.98 15.70
C THR A 349 -12.05 21.88 16.01
N LYS A 350 -12.64 21.31 14.96
CA LYS A 350 -13.55 20.17 15.03
C LYS A 350 -12.98 19.04 14.16
N VAL A 351 -12.65 17.92 14.80
CA VAL A 351 -12.20 16.70 14.15
C VAL A 351 -13.33 15.69 14.13
N THR A 352 -13.62 15.11 12.97
CA THR A 352 -14.66 14.09 12.80
C THR A 352 -14.02 12.80 12.29
N LEU A 353 -14.26 11.70 12.99
CA LEU A 353 -13.92 10.32 12.57
C LEU A 353 -15.22 9.63 12.15
N LEU A 354 -15.31 9.18 10.90
CA LEU A 354 -16.46 8.47 10.36
C LEU A 354 -16.15 6.98 10.21
N PHE A 355 -16.84 6.15 10.99
CA PHE A 355 -16.81 4.69 10.92
C PHE A 355 -17.94 4.22 10.01
N GLN A 356 -17.60 3.75 8.79
CA GLN A 356 -18.60 3.39 7.78
C GLN A 356 -19.32 2.08 8.14
N ARG A 357 -20.63 1.98 7.85
CA ARG A 357 -21.38 0.72 7.92
C ARG A 357 -20.92 -0.25 6.84
N GLY A 358 -20.56 -1.48 7.21
CA GLY A 358 -20.21 -2.54 6.25
C GLY A 358 -18.73 -2.67 5.90
N ASN A 359 -17.83 -2.04 6.63
CA ASN A 359 -16.38 -2.07 6.36
C ASN A 359 -15.70 -3.46 6.51
N ILE A 360 -16.39 -4.48 7.02
CA ILE A 360 -15.84 -5.84 7.19
C ILE A 360 -15.42 -6.45 5.85
N LEU A 361 -16.15 -6.18 4.77
CA LEU A 361 -15.87 -6.73 3.44
C LEU A 361 -14.66 -6.07 2.72
N ARG A 362 -14.28 -4.84 3.10
CA ARG A 362 -13.12 -4.14 2.51
C ARG A 362 -11.80 -4.42 3.23
N MET A 363 -11.85 -4.92 4.46
CA MET A 363 -10.66 -5.21 5.27
C MET A 363 -10.11 -6.63 5.06
N GLN A 364 -10.87 -7.51 4.36
CA GLN A 364 -10.47 -8.90 4.06
C GLN A 364 -10.04 -9.10 2.60
N ALA A 365 -10.12 -8.07 1.77
CA ALA A 365 -9.66 -8.05 0.38
C ALA A 365 -8.32 -7.31 0.25
#